data_d9d16a39498601dafba41327dd13a304
#
_entry.id   d9d16a39498601dafba41327dd13a304
#
_cell.length_a   1.000
_cell.length_b   1.000
_cell.length_c   1.000
_cell.angle_alpha   90.00
_cell.angle_beta   90.00
_cell.angle_gamma   90.00
#
_symmetry.space_group_name_H-M   'P 1'
#
loop_
_entity.id
_entity.type
_entity.pdbx_description
1 polymer ?
#
loop_
_entity_poly.entity_id
_entity_poly.type
_entity_poly.pdbx_seq_one_letter_code
_entity_poly.pdbx_strand_id
1 'polypeptide(L)'
;MGDGSNSINYHRVGVIRENPMRCIYTADDQGNIFIVSSSEFENRTDLKEGDCCVVDFKTNFSEELGNGVYNAEIYKYDSVAVWPLHETLTDTTVVLDKERLVTLDFKKSIYLEGRFFLQTQHINHQVDQKDIFNLSYNPDQEVEKDDDGQRIYNLYLRVTQEGGTGDSTKWINTTAFTIDKFLDQAKAIESREGQNEINFKINYAERYNADTTACVWGATDVFTCLLYTSPSPRDTERS
;
A
#
# COMPACT_ATOMS: atom_id res chain seq x y z
N MET A 1 -12.70 7.12 -36.91
CA MET A 1 -12.59 8.09 -35.81
C MET A 1 -12.81 7.30 -34.56
N GLY A 2 -11.74 6.95 -33.86
CA GLY A 2 -11.84 6.20 -32.62
C GLY A 2 -12.45 7.11 -31.55
N ASP A 3 -13.52 6.64 -30.96
CA ASP A 3 -14.13 7.27 -29.77
C ASP A 3 -13.10 7.15 -28.65
N GLY A 4 -12.34 8.23 -28.41
CA GLY A 4 -11.37 8.29 -27.32
C GLY A 4 -12.12 8.10 -26.03
N SER A 5 -12.03 6.93 -25.41
CA SER A 5 -12.78 6.63 -24.20
C SER A 5 -12.24 7.45 -23.03
N ASN A 6 -12.94 8.54 -22.73
CA ASN A 6 -12.73 9.26 -21.48
C ASN A 6 -13.01 8.30 -20.32
N SER A 7 -12.03 8.10 -19.47
CA SER A 7 -12.17 7.29 -18.25
C SER A 7 -12.19 8.20 -17.02
N ILE A 8 -13.24 8.07 -16.19
CA ILE A 8 -13.31 8.75 -14.90
C ILE A 8 -12.90 7.75 -13.83
N ASN A 9 -11.94 8.13 -13.02
CA ASN A 9 -11.33 7.30 -11.99
C ASN A 9 -11.53 7.96 -10.63
N TYR A 10 -12.04 7.21 -9.68
CA TYR A 10 -12.30 7.69 -8.33
C TYR A 10 -11.49 6.90 -7.30
N HIS A 11 -11.00 7.60 -6.27
CA HIS A 11 -10.33 7.03 -5.12
C HIS A 11 -9.14 6.12 -5.48
N ARG A 12 -8.39 6.52 -6.51
CA ARG A 12 -7.19 5.79 -6.91
C ARG A 12 -6.01 6.17 -6.03
N VAL A 13 -5.31 5.17 -5.53
CA VAL A 13 -4.03 5.42 -4.85
C VAL A 13 -2.98 5.78 -5.88
N GLY A 14 -2.03 6.62 -5.47
CA GLY A 14 -0.98 7.06 -6.37
C GLY A 14 0.31 7.41 -5.64
N VAL A 15 1.40 7.34 -6.38
CA VAL A 15 2.74 7.74 -5.94
C VAL A 15 3.26 8.83 -6.86
N ILE A 16 3.75 9.92 -6.27
CA ILE A 16 4.32 11.05 -7.01
C ILE A 16 5.71 10.66 -7.51
N ARG A 17 5.95 10.90 -8.79
CA ARG A 17 7.25 10.80 -9.44
C ARG A 17 7.59 12.09 -10.17
N GLU A 18 8.87 12.44 -10.23
CA GLU A 18 9.35 13.66 -10.89
C GLU A 18 10.06 13.38 -12.22
N ASN A 19 10.23 12.12 -12.58
CA ASN A 19 10.86 11.72 -13.84
C ASN A 19 9.93 10.77 -14.63
N PRO A 20 9.62 11.05 -15.93
CA PRO A 20 10.21 12.07 -16.81
C PRO A 20 9.67 13.49 -16.60
N MET A 21 8.57 13.65 -15.90
CA MET A 21 7.95 14.91 -15.45
C MET A 21 7.23 14.63 -14.16
N ARG A 22 6.78 15.66 -13.43
CA ARG A 22 5.96 15.43 -12.24
C ARG A 22 4.63 14.81 -12.62
N CYS A 23 4.40 13.60 -12.13
CA CYS A 23 3.26 12.77 -12.50
C CYS A 23 2.83 11.89 -11.33
N ILE A 24 1.69 11.25 -11.48
CA ILE A 24 1.15 10.27 -10.54
C ILE A 24 1.19 8.91 -11.21
N TYR A 25 1.93 7.99 -10.61
CA TYR A 25 1.80 6.57 -10.91
C TYR A 25 0.60 6.04 -10.14
N THR A 26 -0.35 5.46 -10.81
CA THR A 26 -1.59 4.94 -10.23
C THR A 26 -1.96 3.61 -10.87
N ALA A 27 -2.94 2.91 -10.27
CA ALA A 27 -3.40 1.63 -10.79
C ALA A 27 -4.93 1.58 -10.86
N ASP A 28 -5.45 0.82 -11.82
CA ASP A 28 -6.87 0.47 -11.85
C ASP A 28 -7.21 -0.66 -10.86
N ASP A 29 -8.49 -1.03 -10.79
CA ASP A 29 -8.97 -2.11 -9.90
C ASP A 29 -8.48 -3.51 -10.31
N GLN A 30 -7.85 -3.62 -11.50
CA GLN A 30 -7.25 -4.85 -12.02
C GLN A 30 -5.74 -4.89 -11.77
N GLY A 31 -5.16 -3.81 -11.22
CA GLY A 31 -3.74 -3.68 -10.97
C GLY A 31 -2.91 -3.20 -12.17
N ASN A 32 -3.56 -2.79 -13.27
CA ASN A 32 -2.84 -2.19 -14.38
C ASN A 32 -2.34 -0.80 -13.99
N ILE A 33 -1.05 -0.57 -14.12
CA ILE A 33 -0.40 0.70 -13.78
C ILE A 33 -0.48 1.63 -14.98
N PHE A 34 -0.80 2.89 -14.71
CA PHE A 34 -0.75 3.97 -15.69
C PHE A 34 -0.29 5.27 -15.02
N ILE A 35 0.21 6.18 -15.83
CA ILE A 35 0.86 7.40 -15.39
C ILE A 35 0.04 8.58 -15.87
N VAL A 36 -0.35 9.46 -14.97
CA VAL A 36 -1.13 10.64 -15.29
C VAL A 36 -0.47 11.92 -14.81
N SER A 37 -0.65 13.00 -15.56
CA SER A 37 -0.23 14.34 -15.17
C SER A 37 -1.17 15.39 -15.77
N SER A 38 -1.02 16.62 -15.34
CA SER A 38 -1.63 17.80 -15.94
C SER A 38 -0.67 18.98 -15.82
N SER A 39 -0.86 20.00 -16.65
CA SER A 39 -0.05 21.22 -16.56
C SER A 39 -0.17 21.93 -15.20
N GLU A 40 -1.31 21.84 -14.56
CA GLU A 40 -1.53 22.37 -13.20
C GLU A 40 -0.77 21.54 -12.17
N PHE A 41 -0.84 20.20 -12.27
CA PHE A 41 -0.18 19.29 -11.36
C PHE A 41 1.35 19.35 -11.48
N GLU A 42 1.88 19.50 -12.69
CA GLU A 42 3.31 19.61 -12.96
C GLU A 42 3.92 20.84 -12.26
N ASN A 43 3.16 21.92 -12.15
CA ASN A 43 3.61 23.17 -11.54
C ASN A 43 3.48 23.22 -10.01
N ARG A 44 2.95 22.17 -9.36
CA ARG A 44 2.84 22.12 -7.89
C ARG A 44 4.22 21.95 -7.25
N THR A 45 4.51 22.81 -6.27
CA THR A 45 5.80 22.82 -5.55
C THR A 45 5.73 22.20 -4.16
N ASP A 46 4.53 21.90 -3.69
CA ASP A 46 4.24 21.30 -2.39
C ASP A 46 4.34 19.77 -2.39
N LEU A 47 4.44 19.15 -3.57
CA LEU A 47 4.56 17.71 -3.75
C LEU A 47 6.01 17.29 -3.97
N LYS A 48 6.39 16.15 -3.43
CA LYS A 48 7.75 15.60 -3.50
C LYS A 48 7.74 14.20 -4.10
N GLU A 49 8.88 13.85 -4.67
CA GLU A 49 9.18 12.48 -5.10
C GLU A 49 8.86 11.48 -4.00
N GLY A 50 8.02 10.48 -4.30
CA GLY A 50 7.64 9.42 -3.38
C GLY A 50 6.49 9.77 -2.43
N ASP A 51 5.92 10.99 -2.49
CA ASP A 51 4.68 11.31 -1.78
C ASP A 51 3.54 10.41 -2.29
N CYS A 52 2.65 10.05 -1.37
CA CYS A 52 1.49 9.20 -1.66
C CYS A 52 0.19 9.98 -1.59
N CYS A 53 -0.77 9.59 -2.41
CA CYS A 53 -2.07 10.23 -2.48
C CYS A 53 -3.22 9.26 -2.75
N VAL A 54 -4.44 9.76 -2.52
CA VAL A 54 -5.66 9.27 -3.15
C VAL A 54 -6.13 10.36 -4.09
N VAL A 55 -6.43 10.01 -5.33
CA VAL A 55 -6.75 10.96 -6.39
C VAL A 55 -8.00 10.57 -7.15
N ASP A 56 -8.82 11.58 -7.48
CA ASP A 56 -9.94 11.46 -8.41
C ASP A 56 -9.58 12.24 -9.68
N PHE A 57 -9.68 11.60 -10.83
CA PHE A 57 -9.30 12.22 -12.09
C PHE A 57 -10.08 11.66 -13.29
N LYS A 58 -10.08 12.44 -14.36
CA LYS A 58 -10.53 12.01 -15.68
C LYS A 58 -9.35 12.04 -16.63
N THR A 59 -9.17 10.98 -17.39
CA THR A 59 -8.14 10.92 -18.43
C THR A 59 -8.72 10.45 -19.75
N ASN A 60 -8.07 10.88 -20.84
CA ASN A 60 -8.29 10.38 -22.17
C ASN A 60 -7.03 9.63 -22.60
N PHE A 61 -7.09 8.31 -22.65
CA PHE A 61 -5.95 7.48 -23.04
C PHE A 61 -5.49 7.66 -24.48
N SER A 62 -6.17 8.48 -25.29
CA SER A 62 -5.69 8.91 -26.60
C SER A 62 -4.82 10.19 -26.57
N GLU A 63 -4.71 10.85 -25.41
CA GLU A 63 -3.97 12.09 -25.20
C GLU A 63 -2.74 11.85 -24.33
N GLU A 64 -1.69 11.33 -24.96
CA GLU A 64 -0.41 11.10 -24.29
C GLU A 64 0.45 12.37 -24.33
N LEU A 65 1.01 12.75 -23.18
CA LEU A 65 1.95 13.87 -23.05
C LEU A 65 3.39 13.47 -23.43
N GLY A 66 3.61 12.21 -23.69
CA GLY A 66 4.91 11.58 -23.98
C GLY A 66 5.38 10.67 -22.85
N ASN A 67 6.26 9.72 -23.19
CA ASN A 67 6.83 8.75 -22.25
C ASN A 67 5.80 7.90 -21.47
N GLY A 68 4.63 7.61 -22.05
CA GLY A 68 3.57 6.87 -21.40
C GLY A 68 2.78 7.64 -20.36
N VAL A 69 2.96 8.97 -20.27
CA VAL A 69 2.20 9.84 -19.39
C VAL A 69 0.96 10.34 -20.10
N TYR A 70 -0.21 10.12 -19.52
CA TYR A 70 -1.49 10.56 -20.06
C TYR A 70 -1.93 11.87 -19.42
N ASN A 71 -2.52 12.75 -20.27
CA ASN A 71 -3.12 13.98 -19.77
C ASN A 71 -4.37 13.68 -18.94
N ALA A 72 -4.47 14.27 -17.76
CA ALA A 72 -5.58 14.07 -16.84
C ALA A 72 -6.09 15.38 -16.24
N GLU A 73 -7.39 15.48 -16.07
CA GLU A 73 -8.04 16.50 -15.28
C GLU A 73 -8.21 15.96 -13.84
N ILE A 74 -7.45 16.53 -12.89
CA ILE A 74 -7.43 16.07 -11.49
C ILE A 74 -8.47 16.87 -10.71
N TYR A 75 -9.51 16.18 -10.21
CA TYR A 75 -10.62 16.81 -9.47
C TYR A 75 -10.37 16.86 -7.97
N LYS A 76 -9.69 15.87 -7.44
CA LYS A 76 -9.41 15.73 -6.02
C LYS A 76 -8.05 15.11 -5.79
N TYR A 77 -7.36 15.60 -4.78
CA TYR A 77 -6.08 15.11 -4.32
C TYR A 77 -6.05 15.15 -2.80
N ASP A 78 -5.94 13.98 -2.18
CA ASP A 78 -5.76 13.84 -0.74
C ASP A 78 -4.40 13.19 -0.48
N SER A 79 -3.57 13.80 0.37
CA SER A 79 -2.29 13.22 0.78
C SER A 79 -2.51 11.99 1.64
N VAL A 80 -1.68 10.96 1.44
CA VAL A 80 -1.67 9.72 2.21
C VAL A 80 -0.39 9.66 3.04
N ALA A 81 -0.54 9.42 4.34
CA ALA A 81 0.60 9.25 5.24
C ALA A 81 1.40 7.98 4.87
N VAL A 82 2.73 8.11 4.86
CA VAL A 82 3.66 7.01 4.60
C VAL A 82 4.35 6.62 5.91
N TRP A 83 4.30 5.34 6.25
CA TRP A 83 4.86 4.77 7.46
C TRP A 83 5.99 3.79 7.12
N PRO A 84 7.01 3.67 7.96
CA PRO A 84 8.03 2.64 7.79
C PRO A 84 7.48 1.26 8.18
N LEU A 85 8.05 0.21 7.60
CA LEU A 85 7.94 -1.14 8.13
C LEU A 85 9.05 -1.36 9.17
N HIS A 86 8.68 -1.80 10.36
CA HIS A 86 9.59 -2.01 11.48
C HIS A 86 10.09 -3.48 11.53
N GLU A 87 11.40 -3.65 11.66
CA GLU A 87 12.03 -4.96 11.87
C GLU A 87 12.01 -5.31 13.37
N THR A 88 10.84 -5.65 13.86
CA THR A 88 10.61 -5.92 15.28
C THR A 88 9.57 -7.00 15.46
N LEU A 89 9.85 -7.95 16.35
CA LEU A 89 8.85 -8.94 16.77
C LEU A 89 7.70 -8.23 17.47
N THR A 90 6.49 -8.43 16.96
CA THR A 90 5.26 -7.94 17.60
C THR A 90 4.84 -8.89 18.71
N ASP A 91 4.72 -8.37 19.94
CA ASP A 91 4.10 -9.13 21.04
C ASP A 91 2.58 -9.16 20.84
N THR A 92 2.08 -10.30 20.40
CA THR A 92 0.64 -10.51 20.16
C THR A 92 -0.15 -10.85 21.42
N THR A 93 0.52 -11.01 22.55
CA THR A 93 -0.11 -11.40 23.83
C THR A 93 -0.60 -10.21 24.66
N VAL A 94 -0.15 -9.00 24.32
CA VAL A 94 -0.50 -7.77 25.06
C VAL A 94 -1.47 -6.90 24.27
N VAL A 95 -2.31 -6.17 24.98
CA VAL A 95 -3.12 -5.06 24.45
C VAL A 95 -2.35 -3.77 24.70
N LEU A 96 -2.15 -2.97 23.66
CA LEU A 96 -1.49 -1.67 23.79
C LEU A 96 -2.47 -0.63 24.39
N ASP A 97 -1.91 0.35 25.09
CA ASP A 97 -2.70 1.52 25.48
C ASP A 97 -3.26 2.22 24.23
N LYS A 98 -4.56 2.52 24.27
CA LYS A 98 -5.29 3.14 23.14
C LYS A 98 -5.21 2.39 21.81
N GLU A 99 -5.06 1.08 21.88
CA GLU A 99 -5.09 0.23 20.67
C GLU A 99 -6.44 0.31 19.98
N ARG A 100 -6.41 0.37 18.66
CA ARG A 100 -7.59 0.36 17.80
C ARG A 100 -7.72 -0.96 17.08
N LEU A 101 -8.92 -1.50 17.18
CA LEU A 101 -9.31 -2.66 16.39
C LEU A 101 -9.61 -2.22 14.96
N VAL A 102 -9.05 -2.90 13.99
CA VAL A 102 -9.18 -2.56 12.58
C VAL A 102 -9.76 -3.72 11.79
N THR A 103 -10.36 -3.40 10.65
CA THR A 103 -10.66 -4.35 9.59
C THR A 103 -9.91 -3.91 8.35
N LEU A 104 -9.26 -4.84 7.66
CA LEU A 104 -8.54 -4.58 6.42
C LEU A 104 -9.40 -4.92 5.21
N ASP A 105 -9.44 -4.02 4.22
CA ASP A 105 -9.98 -4.33 2.89
C ASP A 105 -8.84 -4.83 1.99
N PHE A 106 -8.68 -6.15 1.95
CA PHE A 106 -7.66 -6.81 1.14
C PHE A 106 -7.73 -6.41 -0.34
N LYS A 107 -8.95 -6.32 -0.90
CA LYS A 107 -9.15 -6.01 -2.33
C LYS A 107 -8.76 -4.59 -2.72
N LYS A 108 -8.61 -3.71 -1.73
CA LYS A 108 -8.18 -2.31 -1.91
C LYS A 108 -6.73 -2.08 -1.53
N SER A 109 -6.02 -3.17 -1.20
CA SER A 109 -4.59 -3.11 -0.85
C SER A 109 -3.75 -3.42 -2.07
N ILE A 110 -2.71 -2.63 -2.32
CA ILE A 110 -1.87 -2.76 -3.52
C ILE A 110 -0.44 -2.31 -3.23
N TYR A 111 0.53 -3.02 -3.84
CA TYR A 111 1.91 -2.55 -3.93
C TYR A 111 2.10 -1.77 -5.24
N LEU A 112 2.53 -0.52 -5.13
CA LEU A 112 2.69 0.40 -6.23
C LEU A 112 3.93 1.27 -6.01
N GLU A 113 4.88 1.24 -6.94
CA GLU A 113 6.04 2.15 -6.96
C GLU A 113 6.76 2.26 -5.60
N GLY A 114 7.10 1.12 -4.98
CA GLY A 114 7.81 1.08 -3.71
C GLY A 114 6.94 1.41 -2.49
N ARG A 115 5.64 1.48 -2.65
CA ARG A 115 4.68 1.77 -1.58
C ARG A 115 3.64 0.67 -1.50
N PHE A 116 3.39 0.18 -0.30
CA PHE A 116 2.32 -0.76 -0.03
C PHE A 116 1.15 -0.03 0.61
N PHE A 117 0.07 0.10 -0.15
CA PHE A 117 -1.14 0.78 0.29
C PHE A 117 -2.07 -0.21 0.98
N LEU A 118 -2.55 0.19 2.16
CA LEU A 118 -3.57 -0.53 2.91
C LEU A 118 -4.80 0.35 3.12
N GLN A 119 -5.98 -0.25 2.93
CA GLN A 119 -7.22 0.38 3.33
C GLN A 119 -7.73 -0.30 4.61
N THR A 120 -7.85 0.50 5.67
CA THR A 120 -8.35 0.06 6.97
C THR A 120 -9.69 0.70 7.28
N GLN A 121 -10.52 0.00 8.04
CA GLN A 121 -11.74 0.55 8.63
C GLN A 121 -11.69 0.40 10.15
N HIS A 122 -11.93 1.47 10.85
CA HIS A 122 -11.97 1.53 12.32
C HIS A 122 -12.85 2.68 12.80
N ILE A 123 -13.00 2.79 14.12
CA ILE A 123 -13.80 3.86 14.73
C ILE A 123 -12.93 5.08 14.96
N ASN A 124 -13.35 6.24 14.42
CA ASN A 124 -12.72 7.53 14.65
C ASN A 124 -13.65 8.47 15.38
N HIS A 125 -13.07 9.28 16.29
CA HIS A 125 -13.73 10.45 16.85
C HIS A 125 -13.59 11.65 15.90
N GLN A 126 -14.56 12.54 15.94
CA GLN A 126 -14.61 13.64 14.96
C GLN A 126 -13.57 14.73 15.18
N VAL A 127 -13.07 14.87 16.42
CA VAL A 127 -12.17 15.97 16.79
C VAL A 127 -10.82 15.42 17.25
N ASP A 128 -9.76 15.94 16.65
CA ASP A 128 -8.36 15.76 17.06
C ASP A 128 -7.87 14.31 17.19
N GLN A 129 -8.51 13.35 16.55
CA GLN A 129 -7.98 12.00 16.51
C GLN A 129 -6.87 11.88 15.47
N LYS A 130 -5.73 11.35 15.91
CA LYS A 130 -4.63 10.94 15.06
C LYS A 130 -4.39 9.45 15.25
N ASP A 131 -4.44 8.72 14.16
CA ASP A 131 -4.13 7.29 14.14
C ASP A 131 -2.66 7.08 13.83
N ILE A 132 -2.00 6.21 14.60
CA ILE A 132 -0.60 5.84 14.43
C ILE A 132 -0.57 4.40 13.98
N PHE A 133 -0.08 4.18 12.78
CA PHE A 133 0.02 2.87 12.16
C PHE A 133 1.42 2.30 12.37
N ASN A 134 1.49 1.09 12.91
CA ASN A 134 2.73 0.36 13.11
C ASN A 134 2.62 -0.98 12.38
N LEU A 135 3.31 -1.10 11.25
CA LEU A 135 3.49 -2.35 10.53
C LEU A 135 4.88 -2.90 10.87
N SER A 136 4.94 -4.15 11.29
CA SER A 136 6.19 -4.78 11.71
C SER A 136 6.30 -6.22 11.21
N TYR A 137 7.51 -6.73 11.16
CA TYR A 137 7.80 -8.15 10.94
C TYR A 137 9.03 -8.57 11.75
N ASN A 138 9.08 -9.83 12.14
CA ASN A 138 10.29 -10.41 12.72
C ASN A 138 11.23 -10.86 11.59
N PRO A 139 12.44 -10.27 11.42
CA PRO A 139 13.38 -10.70 10.38
C PRO A 139 13.86 -12.15 10.57
N ASP A 140 13.81 -12.67 11.80
CA ASP A 140 14.21 -14.04 12.15
C ASP A 140 13.03 -15.00 12.21
N GLN A 141 11.86 -14.64 11.64
CA GLN A 141 10.69 -15.50 11.67
C GLN A 141 10.93 -16.80 10.87
N GLU A 142 10.43 -17.91 11.40
CA GLU A 142 10.25 -19.09 10.59
C GLU A 142 9.17 -18.82 9.54
N VAL A 143 9.51 -19.03 8.26
CA VAL A 143 8.56 -18.83 7.18
C VAL A 143 7.50 -19.92 7.24
N GLU A 144 6.26 -19.51 7.42
CA GLU A 144 5.11 -20.41 7.47
C GLU A 144 4.94 -21.14 6.13
N LYS A 145 4.45 -22.36 6.14
CA LYS A 145 4.05 -23.07 4.93
C LYS A 145 2.58 -23.43 5.04
N ASP A 146 1.84 -23.13 3.99
CA ASP A 146 0.46 -23.60 3.88
C ASP A 146 0.38 -25.09 3.47
N ASP A 147 -0.85 -25.57 3.30
CA ASP A 147 -1.12 -26.97 2.94
C ASP A 147 -0.55 -27.36 1.56
N ASP A 148 -0.36 -26.40 0.66
CA ASP A 148 0.24 -26.58 -0.66
C ASP A 148 1.77 -26.42 -0.64
N GLY A 149 2.35 -26.12 0.52
CA GLY A 149 3.78 -25.91 0.73
C GLY A 149 4.26 -24.51 0.33
N GLN A 150 3.36 -23.58 0.03
CA GLN A 150 3.67 -22.20 -0.28
C GLN A 150 4.24 -21.50 0.96
N ARG A 151 5.35 -20.81 0.79
CA ARG A 151 6.05 -20.09 1.86
C ARG A 151 5.41 -18.73 2.06
N ILE A 152 5.00 -18.42 3.31
CA ILE A 152 4.24 -17.21 3.65
C ILE A 152 4.91 -16.49 4.83
N TYR A 153 5.24 -15.22 4.62
CA TYR A 153 5.74 -14.33 5.67
C TYR A 153 4.59 -13.67 6.44
N ASN A 154 4.77 -13.52 7.73
CA ASN A 154 3.82 -12.83 8.60
C ASN A 154 4.28 -11.40 8.88
N LEU A 155 3.44 -10.44 8.52
CA LEU A 155 3.55 -9.05 8.94
C LEU A 155 2.45 -8.76 9.96
N TYR A 156 2.66 -7.79 10.84
CA TYR A 156 1.73 -7.45 11.93
C TYR A 156 1.40 -5.97 11.91
N LEU A 157 0.12 -5.66 11.78
CA LEU A 157 -0.37 -4.29 11.85
C LEU A 157 -1.03 -4.03 13.20
N ARG A 158 -0.54 -2.99 13.88
CA ARG A 158 -1.18 -2.39 15.04
C ARG A 158 -1.52 -0.94 14.78
N VAL A 159 -2.63 -0.50 15.30
CA VAL A 159 -3.04 0.90 15.20
C VAL A 159 -3.32 1.41 16.61
N THR A 160 -2.74 2.54 16.96
CA THR A 160 -3.00 3.23 18.21
C THR A 160 -3.54 4.63 17.94
N GLN A 161 -4.24 5.20 18.91
CA GLN A 161 -4.86 6.51 18.81
C GLN A 161 -4.16 7.53 19.70
N GLU A 162 -3.94 8.72 19.17
CA GLU A 162 -3.66 9.93 19.94
C GLU A 162 -4.85 10.89 19.86
N GLY A 163 -5.20 11.53 20.97
CA GLY A 163 -6.34 12.45 21.04
C GLY A 163 -7.68 11.76 20.79
N GLY A 164 -8.60 12.50 20.21
CA GLY A 164 -9.93 12.03 19.82
C GLY A 164 -10.99 12.33 20.88
N THR A 165 -11.88 13.28 20.56
CA THR A 165 -13.04 13.66 21.34
C THR A 165 -14.27 13.82 20.45
N GLY A 166 -15.45 13.95 21.07
CA GLY A 166 -16.71 14.08 20.34
C GLY A 166 -17.28 12.75 19.87
N ASP A 167 -18.24 12.84 18.97
CA ASP A 167 -18.92 11.67 18.43
C ASP A 167 -17.97 10.78 17.63
N SER A 168 -18.23 9.49 17.63
CA SER A 168 -17.44 8.52 16.89
C SER A 168 -18.24 7.94 15.72
N THR A 169 -17.53 7.66 14.63
CA THR A 169 -18.08 7.01 13.43
C THR A 169 -17.09 6.02 12.85
N LYS A 170 -17.60 5.10 12.06
CA LYS A 170 -16.73 4.27 11.23
C LYS A 170 -16.04 5.14 10.18
N TRP A 171 -14.75 4.99 10.07
CA TRP A 171 -13.91 5.69 9.14
C TRP A 171 -13.11 4.72 8.27
N ILE A 172 -13.01 5.03 6.98
CA ILE A 172 -12.13 4.31 6.06
C ILE A 172 -10.88 5.16 5.90
N ASN A 173 -9.74 4.57 6.20
CA ASN A 173 -8.45 5.23 6.06
C ASN A 173 -7.58 4.48 5.05
N THR A 174 -6.96 5.23 4.16
CA THR A 174 -5.91 4.72 3.27
C THR A 174 -4.57 5.17 3.81
N THR A 175 -3.66 4.23 3.99
CA THR A 175 -2.30 4.50 4.45
C THR A 175 -1.30 3.76 3.58
N ALA A 176 -0.06 4.24 3.53
CA ALA A 176 1.01 3.64 2.74
C ALA A 176 2.18 3.24 3.64
N PHE A 177 2.88 2.18 3.27
CA PHE A 177 4.06 1.68 3.97
C PHE A 177 5.22 1.50 3.01
N THR A 178 6.43 1.82 3.48
CA THR A 178 7.66 1.43 2.79
C THR A 178 8.03 0.01 3.21
N ILE A 179 7.91 -0.96 2.30
CA ILE A 179 8.21 -2.37 2.58
C ILE A 179 9.39 -2.91 1.76
N ASP A 180 10.09 -2.04 1.04
CA ASP A 180 11.16 -2.42 0.11
C ASP A 180 12.24 -3.26 0.79
N LYS A 181 12.68 -2.85 2.01
CA LYS A 181 13.70 -3.58 2.76
C LYS A 181 13.27 -5.02 3.08
N PHE A 182 12.01 -5.22 3.45
CA PHE A 182 11.44 -6.55 3.66
C PHE A 182 11.44 -7.36 2.35
N LEU A 183 10.97 -6.74 1.25
CA LEU A 183 10.94 -7.42 -0.04
C LEU A 183 12.34 -7.82 -0.52
N ASP A 184 13.34 -6.95 -0.33
CA ASP A 184 14.74 -7.26 -0.68
C ASP A 184 15.30 -8.42 0.13
N GLN A 185 15.05 -8.46 1.44
CA GLN A 185 15.46 -9.54 2.33
C GLN A 185 14.75 -10.85 1.97
N ALA A 186 13.43 -10.80 1.83
CA ALA A 186 12.64 -11.96 1.44
C ALA A 186 13.07 -12.50 0.06
N LYS A 187 13.29 -11.60 -0.92
CA LYS A 187 13.82 -11.96 -2.24
C LYS A 187 15.13 -12.73 -2.15
N ALA A 188 16.05 -12.26 -1.30
CA ALA A 188 17.34 -12.93 -1.13
C ALA A 188 17.19 -14.34 -0.55
N ILE A 189 16.20 -14.56 0.32
CA ILE A 189 15.89 -15.88 0.90
C ILE A 189 15.18 -16.76 -0.13
N GLU A 190 14.09 -16.28 -0.71
CA GLU A 190 13.24 -17.04 -1.62
C GLU A 190 14.00 -17.46 -2.90
N SER A 191 14.89 -16.61 -3.42
CA SER A 191 15.74 -16.98 -4.56
C SER A 191 16.69 -18.13 -4.24
N ARG A 192 17.17 -18.26 -3.00
CA ARG A 192 18.01 -19.40 -2.58
C ARG A 192 17.20 -20.70 -2.46
N GLU A 193 15.94 -20.57 -2.11
CA GLU A 193 14.97 -21.67 -2.03
C GLU A 193 14.36 -22.03 -3.40
N GLY A 194 14.77 -21.33 -4.47
CA GLY A 194 14.29 -21.58 -5.83
C GLY A 194 12.87 -21.07 -6.10
N GLN A 195 12.37 -20.14 -5.27
CA GLN A 195 11.07 -19.54 -5.45
C GLN A 195 11.12 -18.34 -6.39
N ASN A 196 10.00 -18.07 -7.07
CA ASN A 196 9.86 -16.96 -8.02
C ASN A 196 8.96 -15.83 -7.49
N GLU A 197 8.50 -15.96 -6.26
CA GLU A 197 7.55 -15.03 -5.64
C GLU A 197 7.81 -14.88 -4.14
N ILE A 198 7.35 -13.77 -3.59
CA ILE A 198 7.31 -13.52 -2.16
C ILE A 198 5.85 -13.45 -1.77
N ASN A 199 5.44 -14.32 -0.85
CA ASN A 199 4.09 -14.35 -0.32
C ASN A 199 4.09 -13.89 1.13
N PHE A 200 3.19 -12.98 1.47
CA PHE A 200 3.03 -12.51 2.84
C PHE A 200 1.56 -12.25 3.16
N LYS A 201 1.24 -12.30 4.44
CA LYS A 201 -0.06 -11.90 4.97
C LYS A 201 0.11 -10.88 6.08
N ILE A 202 -0.93 -10.07 6.31
CA ILE A 202 -0.94 -9.09 7.38
C ILE A 202 -1.89 -9.57 8.47
N ASN A 203 -1.32 -9.78 9.65
CA ASN A 203 -2.07 -10.06 10.87
C ASN A 203 -2.42 -8.72 11.53
N TYR A 204 -3.63 -8.58 12.05
CA TYR A 204 -4.12 -7.32 12.63
C TYR A 204 -5.01 -7.58 13.85
N ALA A 205 -5.04 -6.64 14.78
CA ALA A 205 -5.92 -6.70 15.94
C ALA A 205 -7.38 -6.49 15.50
N GLU A 206 -8.15 -7.56 15.39
CA GLU A 206 -9.51 -7.56 14.87
C GLU A 206 -10.56 -7.28 15.95
N ARG A 207 -10.41 -7.89 17.11
CA ARG A 207 -11.33 -7.78 18.25
C ARG A 207 -10.63 -8.08 19.54
N TYR A 208 -11.24 -7.69 20.66
CA TYR A 208 -10.80 -8.15 21.97
C TYR A 208 -11.38 -9.54 22.29
N ASN A 209 -10.67 -10.29 23.12
CA ASN A 209 -11.21 -11.47 23.76
C ASN A 209 -12.31 -11.10 24.76
N ALA A 210 -12.98 -12.10 25.35
CA ALA A 210 -14.17 -11.87 26.18
C ALA A 210 -13.90 -11.01 27.44
N ASP A 211 -12.70 -11.08 28.00
CA ASP A 211 -12.29 -10.33 29.19
C ASP A 211 -11.45 -9.08 28.87
N THR A 212 -11.28 -8.75 27.60
CA THR A 212 -10.53 -7.59 27.10
C THR A 212 -9.05 -7.54 27.49
N THR A 213 -8.48 -8.67 27.87
CA THR A 213 -7.08 -8.78 28.28
C THR A 213 -6.12 -9.03 27.11
N ALA A 214 -6.65 -9.49 25.97
CA ALA A 214 -5.86 -9.77 24.76
C ALA A 214 -6.64 -9.41 23.49
N CYS A 215 -5.90 -9.16 22.41
CA CYS A 215 -6.47 -9.07 21.08
C CYS A 215 -6.63 -10.46 20.45
N VAL A 216 -7.73 -10.66 19.76
CA VAL A 216 -7.88 -11.73 18.79
C VAL A 216 -7.40 -11.19 17.45
N TRP A 217 -6.49 -11.90 16.84
CA TRP A 217 -5.86 -11.51 15.59
C TRP A 217 -6.61 -12.09 14.39
N GLY A 218 -6.95 -11.22 13.45
CA GLY A 218 -7.36 -11.60 12.10
C GLY A 218 -6.14 -11.63 11.18
N ALA A 219 -6.30 -12.21 10.01
CA ALA A 219 -5.29 -12.18 8.97
C ALA A 219 -5.93 -11.87 7.61
N THR A 220 -5.19 -11.21 6.72
CA THR A 220 -5.59 -11.03 5.33
C THR A 220 -5.45 -12.34 4.55
N ASP A 221 -6.00 -12.37 3.34
CA ASP A 221 -5.53 -13.29 2.31
C ASP A 221 -4.04 -13.00 2.02
N VAL A 222 -3.41 -13.91 1.27
CA VAL A 222 -2.00 -13.83 0.92
C VAL A 222 -1.79 -12.81 -0.20
N PHE A 223 -0.86 -11.87 0.02
CA PHE A 223 -0.32 -11.01 -1.03
C PHE A 223 0.84 -11.70 -1.70
N THR A 224 0.88 -11.66 -3.04
CA THR A 224 1.97 -12.23 -3.83
C THR A 224 2.68 -11.14 -4.60
N CYS A 225 3.99 -11.03 -4.41
CA CYS A 225 4.88 -10.17 -5.19
C CYS A 225 5.77 -11.05 -6.06
N LEU A 226 5.71 -10.88 -7.39
CA LEU A 226 6.55 -11.62 -8.32
C LEU A 226 7.99 -11.13 -8.26
N LEU A 227 8.94 -12.05 -8.18
CA LEU A 227 10.37 -11.78 -8.26
C LEU A 227 10.80 -11.62 -9.73
N TYR A 228 10.35 -10.56 -10.41
CA TYR A 228 10.87 -10.29 -11.75
C TYR A 228 12.36 -9.99 -11.66
N THR A 229 13.17 -10.85 -12.25
CA THR A 229 14.49 -10.45 -12.73
C THR A 229 14.25 -9.53 -13.91
N SER A 230 14.42 -8.21 -13.74
CA SER A 230 14.48 -7.32 -14.88
C SER A 230 15.48 -7.93 -15.88
N PRO A 231 15.11 -8.12 -17.17
CA PRO A 231 16.08 -8.56 -18.15
C PRO A 231 17.26 -7.57 -18.10
N SER A 232 18.46 -8.09 -17.90
CA SER A 232 19.66 -7.28 -17.87
C SER A 232 19.73 -6.51 -19.20
N PRO A 233 20.10 -5.21 -19.20
CA PRO A 233 20.31 -4.45 -20.45
C PRO A 233 21.31 -5.11 -21.42
N ARG A 234 22.02 -6.14 -20.98
CA ARG A 234 22.99 -6.89 -21.80
C ARG A 234 22.38 -7.96 -22.71
N ASP A 235 21.09 -8.31 -22.52
CA ASP A 235 20.46 -9.37 -23.32
C ASP A 235 19.84 -8.85 -24.62
N THR A 236 19.80 -7.54 -24.85
CA THR A 236 19.28 -6.90 -26.05
C THR A 236 20.33 -6.63 -27.14
N GLU A 237 21.61 -6.95 -26.89
CA GLU A 237 22.67 -6.73 -27.88
C GLU A 237 23.12 -8.00 -28.68
N ARG A 238 22.33 -9.08 -28.60
CA ARG A 238 22.60 -10.29 -29.39
C ARG A 238 21.36 -10.77 -30.15
N SER A 239 20.95 -9.99 -31.14
CA SER A 239 20.08 -10.48 -32.24
C SER A 239 20.47 -9.78 -33.55
#